data_883a8cc72fcec5c1f98f6fd42cd0fcef
#
_entry.id   883a8cc72fcec5c1f98f6fd42cd0fcef
#
_cell.length_a   1.000
_cell.length_b   1.000
_cell.length_c   1.000
_cell.angle_alpha   90.00
_cell.angle_beta   90.00
_cell.angle_gamma   90.00
#
_symmetry.space_group_name_H-M   'P 1'
#
loop_
_entity.id
_entity.type
_entity.pdbx_description
1 polymer ?
#
loop_
_entity_poly.entity_id
_entity_poly.type
_entity_poly.pdbx_seq_one_letter_code
_entity_poly.pdbx_strand_id
1 'polypeptide(L)'
;MDQLLKVMNFNVSSDGIGAGEHQSLECPFGLDHPERLFAWAGATASWPMRTDPGGSRGLDDYFTRDFAQNIGAEIMGRNKFGPQRGPWQNHEWRGWWGEEPPFRTPVFVMTHYERPSFTLSDTTFHFVDGDPATVLEAAREAAQGKDVRLGGGVTAIRQFLAADLVDTMHVAVSPVKLGSGLRLWESPDELLDRFHLEVVPSPSGVTHHLFWRR
;
A
#
# COMPACT_ATOMS: atom_id res chain seq x y z
N MET A 1 -11.19 20.23 -7.88
CA MET A 1 -11.22 19.31 -6.71
C MET A 1 -9.78 19.09 -6.31
N ASP A 2 -9.49 19.13 -5.04
CA ASP A 2 -8.14 18.91 -4.55
C ASP A 2 -7.76 17.43 -4.74
N GLN A 3 -6.49 17.18 -5.09
CA GLN A 3 -5.95 15.82 -5.24
C GLN A 3 -5.85 15.17 -3.84
N LEU A 4 -6.51 14.05 -3.64
CA LEU A 4 -6.48 13.33 -2.37
C LEU A 4 -5.27 12.40 -2.27
N LEU A 5 -4.72 12.26 -1.05
CA LEU A 5 -3.81 11.18 -0.71
C LEU A 5 -4.61 10.02 -0.09
N LYS A 6 -4.62 8.90 -0.77
CA LYS A 6 -5.43 7.72 -0.41
C LYS A 6 -4.56 6.52 -0.05
N VAL A 7 -4.82 5.89 1.09
CA VAL A 7 -4.37 4.52 1.36
C VAL A 7 -5.46 3.58 0.86
N MET A 8 -5.14 2.66 -0.04
CA MET A 8 -6.12 1.76 -0.64
C MET A 8 -5.69 0.31 -0.49
N ASN A 9 -6.63 -0.54 -0.06
CA ASN A 9 -6.45 -1.98 0.08
C ASN A 9 -5.22 -2.37 0.91
N PHE A 10 -4.95 -1.63 1.97
CA PHE A 10 -3.87 -1.99 2.89
C PHE A 10 -4.34 -3.10 3.83
N ASN A 11 -3.49 -4.10 4.02
CA ASN A 11 -3.86 -5.30 4.78
C ASN A 11 -3.15 -5.33 6.12
N VAL A 12 -3.91 -5.62 7.17
CA VAL A 12 -3.37 -5.87 8.52
C VAL A 12 -4.05 -7.09 9.15
N SER A 13 -3.38 -7.67 10.12
CA SER A 13 -3.94 -8.69 11.01
C SER A 13 -4.94 -8.08 12.00
N SER A 14 -5.66 -8.92 12.73
CA SER A 14 -6.60 -8.50 13.79
C SER A 14 -5.92 -7.74 14.94
N ASP A 15 -4.60 -7.89 15.09
CA ASP A 15 -3.77 -7.14 16.03
C ASP A 15 -2.95 -6.02 15.36
N GLY A 16 -3.39 -5.54 14.17
CA GLY A 16 -2.90 -4.33 13.52
C GLY A 16 -1.55 -4.47 12.78
N ILE A 17 -1.03 -5.67 12.58
CA ILE A 17 0.28 -5.93 11.97
C ILE A 17 0.14 -6.09 10.46
N GLY A 18 0.89 -5.30 9.68
CA GLY A 18 0.87 -5.34 8.21
C GLY A 18 2.09 -6.02 7.58
N ALA A 19 3.17 -6.23 8.33
CA ALA A 19 4.38 -6.92 7.87
C ALA A 19 5.21 -7.40 9.06
N GLY A 20 6.09 -8.35 8.84
CA GLY A 20 7.14 -8.73 9.78
C GLY A 20 8.33 -7.76 9.74
N GLU A 21 9.23 -7.89 10.72
CA GLU A 21 10.41 -7.02 10.86
C GLU A 21 11.57 -7.44 9.93
N HIS A 22 11.67 -8.72 9.62
CA HIS A 22 12.80 -9.33 8.90
C HIS A 22 12.43 -9.71 7.46
N GLN A 23 12.11 -8.69 6.65
CA GLN A 23 11.84 -8.90 5.23
C GLN A 23 13.14 -9.27 4.48
N SER A 24 13.07 -10.30 3.63
CA SER A 24 14.15 -10.76 2.76
C SER A 24 13.60 -11.15 1.38
N LEU A 25 14.47 -11.58 0.47
CA LEU A 25 14.05 -12.11 -0.83
C LEU A 25 13.24 -13.40 -0.69
N GLU A 26 13.60 -14.24 0.26
CA GLU A 26 12.94 -15.52 0.56
C GLU A 26 11.67 -15.33 1.39
N CYS A 27 11.62 -14.23 2.16
CA CYS A 27 10.48 -13.88 3.00
C CYS A 27 10.08 -12.39 2.79
N PRO A 28 9.43 -12.05 1.67
CA PRO A 28 9.17 -10.67 1.25
C PRO A 28 8.39 -9.83 2.26
N PHE A 29 7.47 -10.45 2.99
CA PHE A 29 6.68 -9.78 4.01
C PHE A 29 7.28 -9.92 5.42
N GLY A 30 8.34 -10.72 5.60
CA GLY A 30 8.88 -11.06 6.93
C GLY A 30 7.91 -11.88 7.79
N LEU A 31 6.98 -12.60 7.17
CA LEU A 31 5.92 -13.39 7.80
C LEU A 31 5.92 -14.80 7.20
N ASP A 32 5.65 -15.82 8.02
CA ASP A 32 5.61 -17.22 7.55
C ASP A 32 4.47 -17.48 6.55
N HIS A 33 3.32 -16.86 6.75
CA HIS A 33 2.11 -17.03 5.93
C HIS A 33 1.48 -15.69 5.56
N PRO A 34 2.17 -14.82 4.77
CA PRO A 34 1.69 -13.49 4.44
C PRO A 34 0.39 -13.50 3.63
N GLU A 35 0.15 -14.56 2.83
CA GLU A 35 -1.06 -14.71 2.01
C GLU A 35 -2.34 -14.66 2.85
N ARG A 36 -2.27 -15.05 4.13
CA ARG A 36 -3.43 -14.99 5.05
C ARG A 36 -3.95 -13.57 5.28
N LEU A 37 -3.13 -12.56 5.07
CA LEU A 37 -3.55 -11.15 5.19
C LEU A 37 -4.35 -10.68 3.97
N PHE A 38 -4.01 -11.17 2.77
CA PHE A 38 -4.59 -10.67 1.52
C PHE A 38 -5.31 -11.74 0.68
N ALA A 39 -5.56 -12.93 1.25
CA ALA A 39 -6.31 -14.00 0.58
C ALA A 39 -7.69 -13.53 0.09
N TRP A 40 -8.36 -12.65 0.85
CA TRP A 40 -9.63 -12.04 0.48
C TRP A 40 -9.55 -11.32 -0.88
N ALA A 41 -8.52 -10.52 -1.10
CA ALA A 41 -8.31 -9.77 -2.32
C ALA A 41 -7.94 -10.69 -3.49
N GLY A 42 -7.03 -11.64 -3.26
CA GLY A 42 -6.62 -12.63 -4.26
C GLY A 42 -7.77 -13.53 -4.75
N ALA A 43 -8.80 -13.71 -3.94
CA ALA A 43 -9.99 -14.48 -4.30
C ALA A 43 -10.96 -13.72 -5.23
N THR A 44 -10.83 -12.40 -5.38
CA THR A 44 -11.75 -11.56 -6.14
C THR A 44 -11.50 -11.60 -7.65
N ALA A 45 -12.55 -11.31 -8.43
CA ALA A 45 -12.45 -11.26 -9.88
C ALA A 45 -11.62 -10.08 -10.39
N SER A 46 -11.59 -8.97 -9.65
CA SER A 46 -10.89 -7.73 -10.02
C SER A 46 -9.49 -7.62 -9.43
N TRP A 47 -8.95 -8.70 -8.84
CA TRP A 47 -7.58 -8.67 -8.32
C TRP A 47 -6.57 -8.33 -9.44
N PRO A 48 -5.78 -7.23 -9.32
CA PRO A 48 -4.95 -6.73 -10.42
C PRO A 48 -3.86 -7.70 -10.90
N MET A 49 -3.47 -8.66 -10.06
CA MET A 49 -2.47 -9.67 -10.39
C MET A 49 -3.06 -11.04 -10.73
N ARG A 50 -4.38 -11.11 -10.95
CA ARG A 50 -5.04 -12.35 -11.37
C ARG A 50 -4.73 -12.62 -12.83
N THR A 51 -4.27 -13.83 -13.10
CA THR A 51 -3.98 -14.33 -14.46
C THR A 51 -5.08 -15.25 -14.99
N ASP A 52 -5.84 -15.86 -14.07
CA ASP A 52 -6.88 -16.83 -14.42
C ASP A 52 -8.27 -16.18 -14.47
N PRO A 53 -9.15 -16.62 -15.37
CA PRO A 53 -10.55 -16.19 -15.37
C PRO A 53 -11.28 -16.70 -14.11
N GLY A 54 -12.22 -15.91 -13.59
CA GLY A 54 -13.01 -16.27 -12.42
C GLY A 54 -12.80 -15.33 -11.25
N GLY A 55 -12.92 -15.84 -10.03
CA GLY A 55 -12.89 -15.04 -8.80
C GLY A 55 -14.28 -14.62 -8.33
N SER A 56 -14.38 -14.31 -7.05
CA SER A 56 -15.62 -13.87 -6.42
C SER A 56 -15.99 -12.45 -6.87
N ARG A 57 -17.30 -12.18 -6.94
CA ARG A 57 -17.87 -10.86 -7.14
C ARG A 57 -18.73 -10.52 -5.93
N GLY A 58 -18.59 -9.33 -5.39
CA GLY A 58 -19.30 -8.91 -4.18
C GLY A 58 -18.58 -7.78 -3.48
N LEU A 59 -18.70 -7.74 -2.15
CA LEU A 59 -18.13 -6.67 -1.33
C LEU A 59 -16.61 -6.57 -1.46
N ASP A 60 -15.91 -7.69 -1.34
CA ASP A 60 -14.46 -7.72 -1.48
C ASP A 60 -14.01 -7.27 -2.87
N ASP A 61 -14.71 -7.74 -3.92
CA ASP A 61 -14.41 -7.37 -5.31
C ASP A 61 -14.68 -5.89 -5.57
N TYR A 62 -15.64 -5.28 -4.89
CA TYR A 62 -15.87 -3.84 -4.96
C TYR A 62 -14.61 -3.06 -4.57
N PHE A 63 -13.94 -3.45 -3.48
CA PHE A 63 -12.71 -2.79 -3.02
C PHE A 63 -11.50 -3.08 -3.91
N THR A 64 -11.36 -4.30 -4.44
CA THR A 64 -10.23 -4.61 -5.34
C THR A 64 -10.39 -3.96 -6.71
N ARG A 65 -11.61 -3.80 -7.21
CA ARG A 65 -11.91 -3.16 -8.49
C ARG A 65 -11.46 -1.71 -8.53
N ASP A 66 -11.55 -1.00 -7.40
CA ASP A 66 -11.22 0.42 -7.32
C ASP A 66 -9.71 0.70 -7.14
N PHE A 67 -8.87 -0.33 -7.21
CA PHE A 67 -7.42 -0.27 -6.97
C PHE A 67 -6.70 0.88 -7.68
N ALA A 68 -7.05 1.18 -8.92
CA ALA A 68 -6.40 2.22 -9.72
C ALA A 68 -7.34 3.38 -10.11
N GLN A 69 -8.56 3.41 -9.55
CA GLN A 69 -9.55 4.40 -9.94
C GLN A 69 -9.11 5.81 -9.53
N ASN A 70 -9.02 6.69 -10.54
CA ASN A 70 -8.58 8.07 -10.39
C ASN A 70 -7.19 8.25 -9.75
N ILE A 71 -6.30 7.25 -9.84
CA ILE A 71 -4.93 7.34 -9.33
C ILE A 71 -3.99 7.79 -10.45
N GLY A 72 -3.24 8.87 -10.21
CA GLY A 72 -2.28 9.44 -11.17
C GLY A 72 -0.82 9.25 -10.75
N ALA A 73 -0.55 8.95 -9.49
CA ALA A 73 0.76 8.60 -8.98
C ALA A 73 0.67 7.69 -7.75
N GLU A 74 1.75 6.98 -7.45
CA GLU A 74 1.86 6.17 -6.24
C GLU A 74 3.08 6.58 -5.42
N ILE A 75 2.96 6.51 -4.09
CA ILE A 75 4.06 6.61 -3.14
C ILE A 75 4.18 5.30 -2.40
N MET A 76 5.39 4.80 -2.23
CA MET A 76 5.66 3.62 -1.40
C MET A 76 6.99 3.74 -0.65
N GLY A 77 7.07 3.08 0.49
CA GLY A 77 8.32 2.91 1.20
C GLY A 77 9.26 1.91 0.51
N ARG A 78 10.54 2.07 0.72
CA ARG A 78 11.58 1.21 0.12
C ARG A 78 11.33 -0.29 0.36
N ASN A 79 10.86 -0.67 1.55
CA ASN A 79 10.62 -2.08 1.90
C ASN A 79 9.50 -2.73 1.06
N LYS A 80 8.52 -1.93 0.60
CA LYS A 80 7.51 -2.42 -0.34
C LYS A 80 8.11 -2.64 -1.73
N PHE A 81 9.07 -1.82 -2.15
CA PHE A 81 9.77 -1.99 -3.42
C PHE A 81 10.72 -3.19 -3.42
N GLY A 82 11.42 -3.42 -2.30
CA GLY A 82 12.36 -4.54 -2.17
C GLY A 82 13.03 -4.62 -0.80
N PRO A 83 13.64 -5.76 -0.46
CA PRO A 83 14.17 -6.03 0.87
C PRO A 83 15.56 -5.45 1.14
N GLN A 84 16.20 -4.85 0.12
CA GLN A 84 17.57 -4.32 0.26
C GLN A 84 17.63 -3.20 1.31
N ARG A 85 18.62 -3.26 2.16
CA ARG A 85 18.93 -2.29 3.22
C ARG A 85 20.19 -1.51 2.90
N GLY A 86 20.31 -0.28 3.43
CA GLY A 86 21.48 0.56 3.20
C GLY A 86 21.64 0.98 1.73
N PRO A 87 22.86 1.28 1.25
CA PRO A 87 23.12 1.57 -0.16
C PRO A 87 22.64 0.45 -1.08
N TRP A 88 22.27 0.80 -2.30
CA TRP A 88 21.81 -0.18 -3.27
C TRP A 88 22.95 -1.10 -3.68
N GLN A 89 22.87 -2.37 -3.29
CA GLN A 89 23.86 -3.39 -3.61
C GLN A 89 23.61 -4.02 -4.98
N ASN A 90 22.34 -4.04 -5.41
CA ASN A 90 21.95 -4.62 -6.69
C ASN A 90 20.97 -3.67 -7.41
N HIS A 91 21.46 -3.03 -8.48
CA HIS A 91 20.67 -2.16 -9.35
C HIS A 91 19.83 -2.95 -10.37
N GLU A 92 20.08 -4.25 -10.56
CA GLU A 92 19.28 -5.13 -11.40
C GLU A 92 17.92 -5.47 -10.76
N TRP A 93 17.80 -5.30 -9.44
CA TRP A 93 16.50 -5.46 -8.76
C TRP A 93 15.51 -4.42 -9.25
N ARG A 94 14.37 -4.85 -9.80
CA ARG A 94 13.35 -3.98 -10.41
C ARG A 94 12.00 -4.01 -9.72
N GLY A 95 11.94 -4.51 -8.49
CA GLY A 95 10.70 -4.67 -7.70
C GLY A 95 10.13 -6.08 -7.81
N TRP A 96 8.99 -6.29 -7.17
CA TRP A 96 8.34 -7.60 -7.04
C TRP A 96 7.40 -7.94 -8.20
N TRP A 97 7.11 -6.99 -9.10
CA TRP A 97 5.97 -7.06 -10.03
C TRP A 97 6.35 -7.51 -11.44
N GLY A 98 7.60 -7.88 -11.68
CA GLY A 98 8.06 -8.28 -13.02
C GLY A 98 8.06 -7.12 -14.02
N GLU A 99 7.93 -7.45 -15.32
CA GLU A 99 8.06 -6.47 -16.41
C GLU A 99 6.80 -5.59 -16.60
N GLU A 100 5.65 -6.00 -16.05
CA GLU A 100 4.38 -5.27 -16.14
C GLU A 100 3.82 -4.92 -14.76
N PRO A 101 4.40 -3.96 -14.03
CA PRO A 101 3.87 -3.53 -12.74
C PRO A 101 2.44 -3.00 -12.86
N PRO A 102 1.55 -3.31 -11.90
CA PRO A 102 0.12 -2.98 -12.01
C PRO A 102 -0.21 -1.50 -11.83
N PHE A 103 0.77 -0.65 -11.58
CA PHE A 103 0.55 0.75 -11.22
C PHE A 103 0.17 1.62 -12.41
N ARG A 104 0.86 1.49 -13.54
CA ARG A 104 0.66 2.26 -14.77
C ARG A 104 0.67 3.78 -14.54
N THR A 105 1.46 4.23 -13.58
CA THR A 105 1.62 5.62 -13.15
C THR A 105 3.07 5.81 -12.67
N PRO A 106 3.54 7.07 -12.50
CA PRO A 106 4.76 7.34 -11.74
C PRO A 106 4.65 6.78 -10.31
N VAL A 107 5.70 6.12 -9.85
CA VAL A 107 5.83 5.52 -8.51
C VAL A 107 7.02 6.16 -7.80
N PHE A 108 6.78 6.79 -6.66
CA PHE A 108 7.80 7.42 -5.82
C PHE A 108 8.19 6.47 -4.69
N VAL A 109 9.38 5.90 -4.77
CA VAL A 109 9.95 5.00 -3.76
C VAL A 109 10.75 5.84 -2.76
N MET A 110 10.27 5.96 -1.54
CA MET A 110 10.96 6.71 -0.48
C MET A 110 12.19 5.97 0.00
N THR A 111 13.35 6.60 -0.10
CA THR A 111 14.65 6.02 0.28
C THR A 111 15.68 7.13 0.50
N HIS A 112 16.60 6.94 1.47
CA HIS A 112 17.72 7.85 1.72
C HIS A 112 18.93 7.59 0.81
N TYR A 113 18.82 6.66 -0.13
CA TYR A 113 19.92 6.26 -1.00
C TYR A 113 19.55 6.48 -2.45
N GLU A 114 20.35 7.26 -3.14
CA GLU A 114 20.15 7.58 -4.56
C GLU A 114 20.15 6.32 -5.42
N ARG A 115 19.25 6.34 -6.40
CA ARG A 115 19.17 5.35 -7.45
C ARG A 115 18.57 5.99 -8.70
N PRO A 116 19.11 5.72 -9.91
CA PRO A 116 18.52 6.18 -11.15
C PRO A 116 17.08 5.67 -11.30
N SER A 117 16.20 6.54 -11.78
CA SER A 117 14.84 6.16 -12.16
C SER A 117 14.87 5.19 -13.34
N PHE A 118 13.87 4.33 -13.43
CA PHE A 118 13.69 3.43 -14.58
C PHE A 118 12.22 3.18 -14.85
N THR A 119 11.92 2.75 -16.07
CA THR A 119 10.56 2.45 -16.52
C THR A 119 10.40 0.97 -16.85
N LEU A 120 9.30 0.39 -16.44
CA LEU A 120 8.81 -0.93 -16.81
C LEU A 120 7.39 -0.79 -17.34
N SER A 121 7.16 -1.14 -18.61
CA SER A 121 5.88 -0.88 -19.27
C SER A 121 5.43 0.57 -19.04
N ASP A 122 4.23 0.79 -18.51
CA ASP A 122 3.67 2.12 -18.24
C ASP A 122 3.96 2.64 -16.81
N THR A 123 4.89 2.04 -16.09
CA THR A 123 5.26 2.41 -14.71
C THR A 123 6.68 2.95 -14.65
N THR A 124 6.86 4.18 -14.18
CA THR A 124 8.18 4.74 -13.91
C THR A 124 8.44 4.81 -12.42
N PHE A 125 9.51 4.17 -11.97
CA PHE A 125 9.96 4.22 -10.57
C PHE A 125 10.96 5.35 -10.38
N HIS A 126 10.64 6.27 -9.49
CA HIS A 126 11.50 7.35 -9.00
C HIS A 126 11.93 7.03 -7.58
N PHE A 127 13.22 7.20 -7.28
CA PHE A 127 13.78 6.97 -5.96
C PHE A 127 14.05 8.33 -5.32
N VAL A 128 13.36 8.62 -4.22
CA VAL A 128 13.33 9.97 -3.65
C VAL A 128 13.71 9.94 -2.17
N ASP A 129 14.58 10.89 -1.80
CA ASP A 129 14.83 11.24 -0.41
C ASP A 129 14.05 12.52 -0.08
N GLY A 130 13.33 12.51 1.02
CA GLY A 130 12.53 13.65 1.44
C GLY A 130 11.56 13.28 2.56
N ASP A 131 11.06 14.32 3.21
CA ASP A 131 9.96 14.19 4.15
C ASP A 131 8.63 13.89 3.41
N PRO A 132 7.60 13.40 4.11
CA PRO A 132 6.32 13.05 3.50
C PRO A 132 5.65 14.17 2.70
N ALA A 133 5.78 15.44 3.13
CA ALA A 133 5.13 16.57 2.45
C ALA A 133 5.82 16.85 1.11
N THR A 134 7.14 16.88 1.09
CA THR A 134 7.95 17.09 -0.12
C THR A 134 7.69 15.98 -1.16
N VAL A 135 7.65 14.72 -0.72
CA VAL A 135 7.37 13.58 -1.61
C VAL A 135 5.95 13.63 -2.14
N LEU A 136 4.97 14.05 -1.32
CA LEU A 136 3.57 14.18 -1.74
C LEU A 136 3.41 15.29 -2.80
N GLU A 137 4.09 16.42 -2.65
CA GLU A 137 4.05 17.49 -3.65
C GLU A 137 4.56 17.01 -5.01
N ALA A 138 5.70 16.34 -5.05
CA ALA A 138 6.24 15.76 -6.28
C ALA A 138 5.28 14.74 -6.91
N ALA A 139 4.66 13.90 -6.08
CA ALA A 139 3.69 12.92 -6.55
C ALA A 139 2.40 13.57 -7.07
N ARG A 140 1.90 14.63 -6.43
CA ARG A 140 0.73 15.41 -6.89
C ARG A 140 0.99 16.08 -8.24
N GLU A 141 2.17 16.66 -8.42
CA GLU A 141 2.58 17.23 -9.71
C GLU A 141 2.55 16.17 -10.82
N ALA A 142 3.16 15.02 -10.56
CA ALA A 142 3.19 13.90 -11.50
C ALA A 142 1.80 13.29 -11.75
N ALA A 143 0.88 13.36 -10.80
CA ALA A 143 -0.47 12.81 -10.90
C ALA A 143 -1.41 13.62 -11.81
N GLN A 144 -1.03 14.83 -12.23
CA GLN A 144 -1.75 15.66 -13.21
C GLN A 144 -3.24 15.84 -12.88
N GLY A 145 -3.54 16.20 -11.62
CA GLY A 145 -4.90 16.46 -11.15
C GLY A 145 -5.68 15.21 -10.68
N LYS A 146 -5.13 14.01 -10.85
CA LYS A 146 -5.67 12.79 -10.22
C LYS A 146 -5.16 12.63 -8.80
N ASP A 147 -5.74 11.70 -8.06
CA ASP A 147 -5.35 11.39 -6.70
C ASP A 147 -3.99 10.67 -6.64
N VAL A 148 -3.36 10.72 -5.47
CA VAL A 148 -2.14 9.99 -5.16
C VAL A 148 -2.48 8.80 -4.25
N ARG A 149 -1.96 7.60 -4.58
CA ARG A 149 -2.08 6.44 -3.72
C ARG A 149 -0.84 6.27 -2.86
N LEU A 150 -1.03 6.16 -1.53
CA LEU A 150 0.00 5.73 -0.60
C LEU A 150 -0.10 4.20 -0.45
N GLY A 151 0.72 3.47 -1.19
CA GLY A 151 0.65 2.01 -1.27
C GLY A 151 1.27 1.27 -0.09
N GLY A 152 1.94 1.97 0.81
CA GLY A 152 2.58 1.35 1.98
C GLY A 152 4.12 1.25 1.82
N GLY A 153 4.94 0.47 2.62
CA GLY A 153 4.48 -0.34 3.79
C GLY A 153 4.04 0.43 5.03
N VAL A 154 3.94 -0.31 6.11
CA VAL A 154 3.48 0.20 7.42
C VAL A 154 4.20 1.49 7.83
N THR A 155 5.53 1.51 7.79
CA THR A 155 6.34 2.66 8.21
C THR A 155 6.02 3.90 7.37
N ALA A 156 5.89 3.76 6.04
CA ALA A 156 5.52 4.86 5.17
C ALA A 156 4.14 5.40 5.52
N ILE A 157 3.13 4.56 5.67
CA ILE A 157 1.77 5.00 6.05
C ILE A 157 1.81 5.75 7.39
N ARG A 158 2.51 5.22 8.39
CA ARG A 158 2.63 5.89 9.69
C ARG A 158 3.31 7.27 9.61
N GLN A 159 4.32 7.43 8.75
CA GLN A 159 4.97 8.73 8.52
C GLN A 159 3.99 9.75 7.94
N PHE A 160 3.20 9.37 6.94
CA PHE A 160 2.19 10.26 6.35
C PHE A 160 1.02 10.55 7.31
N LEU A 161 0.60 9.59 8.12
CA LEU A 161 -0.37 9.81 9.20
C LEU A 161 0.17 10.77 10.27
N ALA A 162 1.44 10.61 10.67
CA ALA A 162 2.07 11.50 11.64
C ALA A 162 2.23 12.94 11.12
N ALA A 163 2.45 13.09 9.80
CA ALA A 163 2.51 14.39 9.12
C ALA A 163 1.12 14.98 8.80
N ASP A 164 0.05 14.30 9.18
CA ASP A 164 -1.35 14.71 8.93
C ASP A 164 -1.70 14.93 7.45
N LEU A 165 -1.17 14.10 6.56
CA LEU A 165 -1.30 14.26 5.11
C LEU A 165 -2.32 13.31 4.45
N VAL A 166 -2.74 12.24 5.14
CA VAL A 166 -3.65 11.24 4.58
C VAL A 166 -5.09 11.75 4.60
N ASP A 167 -5.79 11.69 3.47
CA ASP A 167 -7.18 12.13 3.34
C ASP A 167 -8.17 10.98 3.56
N THR A 168 -7.91 9.82 2.96
CA THR A 168 -8.76 8.64 3.10
C THR A 168 -7.95 7.36 3.23
N MET A 169 -8.49 6.37 3.93
CA MET A 169 -7.88 5.05 4.00
C MET A 169 -8.93 3.95 3.88
N HIS A 170 -8.59 2.91 3.13
CA HIS A 170 -9.21 1.59 3.23
C HIS A 170 -8.18 0.60 3.75
N VAL A 171 -8.46 0.04 4.92
CA VAL A 171 -7.63 -0.98 5.57
C VAL A 171 -8.48 -2.25 5.76
N ALA A 172 -8.02 -3.35 5.16
CA ALA A 172 -8.63 -4.66 5.32
C ALA A 172 -8.01 -5.37 6.52
N VAL A 173 -8.82 -5.62 7.55
CA VAL A 173 -8.41 -6.29 8.78
C VAL A 173 -8.74 -7.77 8.65
N SER A 174 -7.72 -8.60 8.49
CA SER A 174 -7.85 -10.07 8.46
C SER A 174 -8.11 -10.62 9.87
N PRO A 175 -8.92 -11.69 10.02
CA PRO A 175 -9.16 -12.32 11.33
C PRO A 175 -7.94 -13.04 11.91
N VAL A 176 -6.82 -13.03 11.21
CA VAL A 176 -5.57 -13.66 11.64
C VAL A 176 -4.88 -12.80 12.69
N LYS A 177 -4.37 -13.41 13.76
CA LYS A 177 -3.49 -12.77 14.74
C LYS A 177 -2.05 -13.16 14.44
N LEU A 178 -1.14 -12.18 14.36
CA LEU A 178 0.27 -12.40 14.07
C LEU A 178 1.15 -12.32 15.32
N GLY A 179 0.80 -11.49 16.30
CA GLY A 179 1.51 -11.37 17.60
C GLY A 179 2.75 -10.48 17.55
N SER A 180 3.54 -10.51 16.47
CA SER A 180 4.77 -9.70 16.34
C SER A 180 4.92 -9.18 14.91
N GLY A 181 5.57 -8.03 14.74
CA GLY A 181 5.82 -7.40 13.45
C GLY A 181 5.58 -5.90 13.46
N LEU A 182 5.60 -5.31 12.26
CA LEU A 182 5.36 -3.89 12.05
C LEU A 182 3.86 -3.58 12.14
N ARG A 183 3.50 -2.87 13.19
CA ARG A 183 2.11 -2.55 13.52
C ARG A 183 1.71 -1.20 12.92
N LEU A 184 0.56 -1.17 12.25
CA LEU A 184 -0.01 0.08 11.74
C LEU A 184 -0.59 0.91 12.89
N TRP A 185 -1.31 0.24 13.81
CA TRP A 185 -1.93 0.79 15.03
C TRP A 185 -2.03 -0.28 16.12
N GLU A 186 -2.19 0.11 17.36
CA GLU A 186 -2.64 -0.78 18.43
C GLU A 186 -4.16 -0.97 18.35
N SER A 187 -4.90 0.12 18.05
CA SER A 187 -6.32 0.12 17.77
C SER A 187 -6.64 1.15 16.68
N PRO A 188 -7.60 0.90 15.77
CA PRO A 188 -8.09 1.90 14.84
C PRO A 188 -8.66 3.15 15.53
N ASP A 189 -9.04 3.04 16.80
CA ASP A 189 -9.56 4.15 17.61
C ASP A 189 -8.56 5.29 17.79
N GLU A 190 -7.25 5.03 17.65
CA GLU A 190 -6.20 6.05 17.68
C GLU A 190 -6.36 7.14 16.61
N LEU A 191 -7.15 6.87 15.59
CA LEU A 191 -7.36 7.77 14.46
C LEU A 191 -8.69 8.53 14.52
N LEU A 192 -9.57 8.23 15.49
CA LEU A 192 -10.93 8.77 15.53
C LEU A 192 -11.01 10.27 15.80
N ASP A 193 -9.99 10.88 16.37
CA ASP A 193 -9.92 12.33 16.54
C ASP A 193 -9.80 13.06 15.19
N ARG A 194 -9.21 12.41 14.18
CA ARG A 194 -8.93 12.99 12.86
C ARG A 194 -9.77 12.42 11.74
N PHE A 195 -10.31 11.22 11.92
CA PHE A 195 -11.05 10.50 10.89
C PHE A 195 -12.43 10.06 11.37
N HIS A 196 -13.38 10.03 10.45
CA HIS A 196 -14.55 9.18 10.56
C HIS A 196 -14.17 7.76 10.21
N LEU A 197 -14.71 6.78 10.91
CA LEU A 197 -14.51 5.35 10.64
C LEU A 197 -15.86 4.68 10.37
N GLU A 198 -15.91 3.97 9.25
CA GLU A 198 -16.97 2.99 8.98
C GLU A 198 -16.34 1.60 8.92
N VAL A 199 -16.99 0.62 9.53
CA VAL A 199 -16.53 -0.76 9.60
C VAL A 199 -17.53 -1.67 8.89
N VAL A 200 -17.07 -2.32 7.83
CA VAL A 200 -17.92 -3.16 6.97
C VAL A 200 -17.40 -4.60 7.00
N PRO A 201 -18.11 -5.53 7.68
CA PRO A 201 -17.74 -6.93 7.68
C PRO A 201 -18.04 -7.60 6.34
N SER A 202 -17.14 -8.48 5.89
CA SER A 202 -17.29 -9.25 4.67
C SER A 202 -17.55 -10.74 4.96
N PRO A 203 -18.29 -11.45 4.07
CA PRO A 203 -18.45 -12.90 4.13
C PRO A 203 -17.12 -13.68 4.07
N SER A 204 -16.04 -13.10 3.57
CA SER A 204 -14.70 -13.70 3.61
C SER A 204 -14.08 -13.76 5.01
N GLY A 205 -14.71 -13.13 6.00
CA GLY A 205 -14.21 -13.00 7.37
C GLY A 205 -13.32 -11.77 7.59
N VAL A 206 -12.96 -11.05 6.52
CA VAL A 206 -12.25 -9.78 6.61
C VAL A 206 -13.22 -8.66 7.02
N THR A 207 -12.71 -7.68 7.73
CA THR A 207 -13.46 -6.46 8.05
C THR A 207 -12.80 -5.28 7.34
N HIS A 208 -13.54 -4.58 6.50
CA HIS A 208 -13.06 -3.40 5.80
C HIS A 208 -13.26 -2.17 6.67
N HIS A 209 -12.17 -1.50 7.04
CA HIS A 209 -12.16 -0.26 7.79
C HIS A 209 -11.95 0.89 6.82
N LEU A 210 -12.96 1.76 6.72
CA LEU A 210 -12.97 2.93 5.84
C LEU A 210 -12.82 4.18 6.68
N PHE A 211 -11.76 4.93 6.41
CA PHE A 211 -11.47 6.18 7.09
C PHE A 211 -11.53 7.34 6.10
N TRP A 212 -12.13 8.43 6.50
CA TRP A 212 -12.07 9.70 5.79
C TRP A 212 -11.93 10.84 6.78
N ARG A 213 -11.14 11.83 6.38
CA ARG A 213 -10.80 12.97 7.21
C ARG A 213 -12.05 13.73 7.66
N ARG A 214 -12.03 14.21 8.90
CA ARG A 214 -13.07 15.08 9.47
C ARG A 214 -13.02 16.49 8.90
#